data_c16751e07aa994e7e4cf11e9cc31d4e4
#
_entry.id   c16751e07aa994e7e4cf11e9cc31d4e4
#
_cell.length_a   1.000
_cell.length_b   1.000
_cell.length_c   1.000
_cell.angle_alpha   90.00
_cell.angle_beta   90.00
_cell.angle_gamma   90.00
#
_symmetry.space_group_name_H-M   'P 1'
#
loop_
_entity.id
_entity.type
_entity.pdbx_description
1 polymer ?
#
loop_
_entity_poly.entity_id
_entity_poly.type
_entity_poly.pdbx_seq_one_letter_code
_entity_poly.pdbx_strand_id
1 'polypeptide(L)'
;ILYDRVGEHHLRGPNDIVFDAHGGFWFTDLGKSRPRDLDRGGIYYARADGSSITEVVHPVSRPNGIGLSPDGGTLYVAETETGRLWAWPILGPGELAREPFPSPHGGRLLYSTDRYRLFDSLAVEAGGNICVATLMEGGISVCSPRGGLVEFVPFDDPYTTNLCFGG
;
A
#
# COMPACT_ATOMS: atom_id res chain seq x y z
N ILE A 1 -9.39 1.54 -20.59
CA ILE A 1 -8.17 1.21 -19.83
C ILE A 1 -7.21 2.37 -20.03
N LEU A 2 -6.76 2.99 -18.93
CA LEU A 2 -5.82 4.09 -18.98
C LEU A 2 -4.38 3.58 -19.15
N TYR A 3 -4.03 2.56 -18.38
CA TYR A 3 -2.73 1.87 -18.43
C TYR A 3 -2.91 0.36 -18.30
N ASP A 4 -2.14 -0.42 -19.06
CA ASP A 4 -2.12 -1.88 -18.98
C ASP A 4 -0.70 -2.44 -18.76
N ARG A 5 0.33 -1.59 -18.90
CA ARG A 5 1.74 -1.97 -18.78
C ARG A 5 2.65 -0.79 -18.45
N VAL A 6 3.88 -1.12 -18.02
CA VAL A 6 5.02 -0.21 -17.92
C VAL A 6 6.16 -0.80 -18.77
N GLY A 7 6.55 -0.15 -19.87
CA GLY A 7 7.49 -0.73 -20.83
C GLY A 7 6.97 -2.09 -21.36
N GLU A 8 7.77 -3.13 -21.20
CA GLU A 8 7.42 -4.50 -21.61
C GLU A 8 6.63 -5.28 -20.53
N HIS A 9 6.45 -4.72 -19.31
CA HIS A 9 5.82 -5.41 -18.19
C HIS A 9 4.34 -5.07 -18.08
N HIS A 10 3.48 -6.06 -18.32
CA HIS A 10 2.05 -5.91 -18.10
C HIS A 10 1.73 -5.86 -16.60
N LEU A 11 0.79 -4.99 -16.25
CA LEU A 11 0.15 -5.01 -14.94
C LEU A 11 -0.58 -6.35 -14.75
N ARG A 12 -0.43 -6.95 -13.58
CA ARG A 12 -0.94 -8.31 -13.32
C ARG A 12 -2.16 -8.32 -12.40
N GLY A 13 -2.23 -7.40 -11.47
CA GLY A 13 -3.32 -7.29 -10.52
C GLY A 13 -3.35 -5.93 -9.85
N PRO A 14 -3.58 -4.82 -10.62
CA PRO A 14 -3.82 -3.51 -10.00
C PRO A 14 -4.89 -3.64 -8.92
N ASN A 15 -4.61 -3.13 -7.73
CA ASN A 15 -5.45 -3.37 -6.57
C ASN A 15 -6.00 -2.07 -5.97
N ASP A 16 -5.18 -1.29 -5.30
CA ASP A 16 -5.60 -0.09 -4.60
C ASP A 16 -4.94 1.18 -5.16
N ILE A 17 -5.57 2.35 -4.95
CA ILE A 17 -5.20 3.61 -5.60
C ILE A 17 -5.42 4.79 -4.67
N VAL A 18 -4.49 5.77 -4.70
CA VAL A 18 -4.64 7.06 -4.05
C VAL A 18 -4.18 8.19 -4.96
N PHE A 19 -5.00 9.23 -5.09
CA PHE A 19 -4.68 10.42 -5.89
C PHE A 19 -3.86 11.41 -5.09
N ASP A 20 -2.90 12.06 -5.75
CA ASP A 20 -2.13 13.16 -5.17
C ASP A 20 -2.70 14.54 -5.56
N ALA A 21 -2.12 15.61 -5.01
CA ALA A 21 -2.48 16.98 -5.32
C ALA A 21 -1.83 17.49 -6.65
N HIS A 22 -1.03 16.67 -7.31
CA HIS A 22 -0.24 17.04 -8.50
C HIS A 22 -0.84 16.51 -9.82
N GLY A 23 -2.06 15.96 -9.77
CA GLY A 23 -2.77 15.40 -10.93
C GLY A 23 -2.27 14.01 -11.35
N GLY A 24 -1.66 13.30 -10.43
CA GLY A 24 -1.28 11.91 -10.56
C GLY A 24 -1.92 11.02 -9.51
N PHE A 25 -1.57 9.76 -9.53
CA PHE A 25 -1.99 8.78 -8.54
C PHE A 25 -0.94 7.71 -8.34
N TRP A 26 -0.88 7.24 -7.10
CA TRP A 26 -0.12 6.06 -6.72
C TRP A 26 -1.04 4.86 -6.70
N PHE A 27 -0.53 3.70 -7.11
CA PHE A 27 -1.30 2.47 -7.05
C PHE A 27 -0.41 1.26 -6.83
N THR A 28 -1.01 0.19 -6.35
CA THR A 28 -0.35 -1.09 -6.13
C THR A 28 -0.73 -2.08 -7.24
N ASP A 29 0.22 -2.88 -7.67
CA ASP A 29 -0.04 -4.11 -8.42
C ASP A 29 0.29 -5.30 -7.52
N LEU A 30 -0.75 -6.02 -7.09
CA LEU A 30 -0.66 -7.15 -6.20
C LEU A 30 0.04 -8.36 -6.84
N GLY A 31 0.00 -8.44 -8.18
CA GLY A 31 0.40 -9.63 -8.92
C GLY A 31 -0.63 -10.76 -8.89
N LYS A 32 -0.35 -11.86 -9.52
CA LYS A 32 -1.18 -13.07 -9.57
C LYS A 32 -0.57 -14.21 -8.77
N SER A 33 -1.42 -14.97 -8.07
CA SER A 33 -1.07 -16.24 -7.48
C SER A 33 -1.47 -17.39 -8.41
N ARG A 34 -0.62 -18.38 -8.51
CA ARG A 34 -0.82 -19.63 -9.24
C ARG A 34 -0.55 -20.82 -8.29
N PRO A 35 -0.94 -22.04 -8.63
CA PRO A 35 -0.84 -23.16 -7.68
C PRO A 35 0.56 -23.44 -7.11
N ARG A 36 1.63 -23.04 -7.81
CA ARG A 36 3.02 -23.31 -7.42
C ARG A 36 3.93 -22.08 -7.41
N ASP A 37 3.44 -20.92 -7.82
CA ASP A 37 4.22 -19.68 -7.85
C ASP A 37 3.32 -18.45 -7.69
N LEU A 38 3.93 -17.31 -7.51
CA LEU A 38 3.26 -16.02 -7.46
C LEU A 38 4.13 -14.94 -8.11
N ASP A 39 3.49 -13.93 -8.67
CA ASP A 39 4.17 -12.73 -9.12
C ASP A 39 4.60 -11.88 -7.92
N ARG A 40 5.78 -11.27 -8.02
CA ARG A 40 6.12 -10.15 -7.15
C ARG A 40 5.33 -8.94 -7.59
N GLY A 41 4.76 -8.22 -6.64
CA GLY A 41 4.03 -6.99 -6.90
C GLY A 41 4.93 -5.77 -6.97
N GLY A 42 4.32 -4.62 -7.20
CA GLY A 42 5.02 -3.34 -7.29
C GLY A 42 4.15 -2.16 -6.88
N ILE A 43 4.81 -1.03 -6.69
CA ILE A 43 4.19 0.27 -6.45
C ILE A 43 4.47 1.14 -7.68
N TYR A 44 3.44 1.78 -8.18
CA TYR A 44 3.47 2.56 -9.42
C TYR A 44 2.97 3.98 -9.18
N TYR A 45 3.43 4.88 -10.01
CA TYR A 45 2.90 6.22 -10.13
C TYR A 45 2.47 6.49 -11.56
N ALA A 46 1.31 7.10 -11.75
CA ALA A 46 0.81 7.43 -13.08
C ALA A 46 0.10 8.79 -13.09
N ARG A 47 0.09 9.41 -14.27
CA ARG A 47 -0.66 10.65 -14.50
C ARG A 47 -2.11 10.31 -14.83
N ALA A 48 -3.05 11.08 -14.23
CA ALA A 48 -4.47 10.87 -14.46
C ALA A 48 -4.93 11.21 -15.89
N ASP A 49 -4.12 11.98 -16.63
CA ASP A 49 -4.35 12.33 -18.04
C ASP A 49 -3.87 11.25 -19.03
N GLY A 50 -3.26 10.16 -18.55
CA GLY A 50 -2.74 9.09 -19.38
C GLY A 50 -1.35 9.33 -19.98
N SER A 51 -0.68 10.42 -19.64
CA SER A 51 0.59 10.82 -20.27
C SER A 51 1.80 9.99 -19.85
N SER A 52 1.80 9.45 -18.64
CA SER A 52 2.93 8.66 -18.16
C SER A 52 2.56 7.69 -17.02
N ILE A 53 3.31 6.59 -16.95
CA ILE A 53 3.30 5.63 -15.85
C ILE A 53 4.73 5.20 -15.56
N THR A 54 5.06 5.02 -14.29
CA THR A 54 6.38 4.62 -13.80
C THR A 54 6.24 3.51 -12.76
N GLU A 55 7.05 2.46 -12.86
CA GLU A 55 7.27 1.50 -11.78
C GLU A 55 8.24 2.13 -10.79
N VAL A 56 7.73 2.44 -9.59
CA VAL A 56 8.50 3.17 -8.57
C VAL A 56 9.22 2.21 -7.63
N VAL A 57 8.54 1.17 -7.16
CA VAL A 57 9.13 0.15 -6.27
C VAL A 57 8.79 -1.24 -6.78
N HIS A 58 9.81 -2.04 -7.06
CA HIS A 58 9.72 -3.46 -7.37
C HIS A 58 11.01 -4.18 -6.91
N PRO A 59 10.94 -5.39 -6.34
CA PRO A 59 9.72 -6.14 -6.01
C PRO A 59 9.17 -5.77 -4.63
N VAL A 60 7.83 -5.89 -4.46
CA VAL A 60 7.13 -5.80 -3.18
C VAL A 60 6.29 -7.08 -2.98
N SER A 61 6.15 -7.54 -1.74
CA SER A 61 5.44 -8.79 -1.45
C SER A 61 3.94 -8.56 -1.34
N ARG A 62 3.21 -8.76 -2.44
CA ARG A 62 1.74 -8.64 -2.46
C ARG A 62 1.23 -7.29 -1.91
N PRO A 63 1.70 -6.15 -2.47
CA PRO A 63 1.24 -4.84 -2.03
C PRO A 63 -0.25 -4.67 -2.36
N ASN A 64 -1.02 -4.19 -1.38
CA ASN A 64 -2.46 -4.03 -1.45
C ASN A 64 -2.82 -2.58 -1.10
N GLY A 65 -3.28 -2.30 0.12
CA GLY A 65 -3.67 -0.97 0.53
C GLY A 65 -2.58 0.08 0.32
N ILE A 66 -2.94 1.24 -0.21
CA ILE A 66 -2.04 2.36 -0.46
C ILE A 66 -2.69 3.68 -0.05
N GLY A 67 -1.94 4.57 0.59
CA GLY A 67 -2.46 5.86 1.04
C GLY A 67 -1.37 6.88 1.27
N LEU A 68 -1.78 8.15 1.39
CA LEU A 68 -0.90 9.29 1.63
C LEU A 68 -1.10 9.83 3.05
N SER A 69 -0.01 10.33 3.65
CA SER A 69 -0.13 11.17 4.85
C SER A 69 -0.98 12.42 4.58
N PRO A 70 -1.59 13.04 5.62
CA PRO A 70 -2.45 14.22 5.42
C PRO A 70 -1.77 15.39 4.71
N ASP A 71 -0.45 15.52 4.85
CA ASP A 71 0.37 16.52 4.15
C ASP A 71 0.85 16.08 2.76
N GLY A 72 0.53 14.85 2.35
CA GLY A 72 0.97 14.27 1.07
C GLY A 72 2.46 13.92 1.01
N GLY A 73 3.20 14.05 2.11
CA GLY A 73 4.66 13.86 2.13
C GLY A 73 5.13 12.43 2.34
N THR A 74 4.23 11.50 2.67
CA THR A 74 4.59 10.10 2.92
C THR A 74 3.59 9.16 2.25
N LEU A 75 4.13 8.15 1.55
CA LEU A 75 3.37 7.06 0.98
C LEU A 75 3.37 5.88 1.95
N TYR A 76 2.19 5.32 2.22
CA TYR A 76 2.00 4.11 3.03
C TYR A 76 1.51 2.97 2.15
N VAL A 77 2.05 1.77 2.35
CA VAL A 77 1.61 0.56 1.64
C VAL A 77 1.54 -0.62 2.59
N ALA A 78 0.43 -1.34 2.54
CA ALA A 78 0.20 -2.58 3.25
C ALA A 78 0.49 -3.79 2.36
N GLU A 79 1.23 -4.76 2.88
CA GLU A 79 1.46 -6.07 2.25
C GLU A 79 0.49 -7.10 2.82
N THR A 80 -0.25 -7.78 1.95
CA THR A 80 -1.28 -8.74 2.38
C THR A 80 -0.69 -9.93 3.14
N GLU A 81 0.12 -10.73 2.48
CA GLU A 81 0.54 -12.03 3.03
C GLU A 81 1.58 -11.94 4.15
N THR A 82 2.34 -10.86 4.18
CA THR A 82 3.36 -10.65 5.22
C THR A 82 2.81 -9.92 6.46
N GLY A 83 1.62 -9.31 6.35
CA GLY A 83 1.03 -8.50 7.42
C GLY A 83 1.92 -7.33 7.83
N ARG A 84 2.56 -6.68 6.84
CA ARG A 84 3.49 -5.56 7.07
C ARG A 84 2.93 -4.27 6.50
N LEU A 85 3.20 -3.18 7.23
CA LEU A 85 2.91 -1.82 6.81
C LEU A 85 4.23 -1.07 6.61
N TRP A 86 4.40 -0.49 5.43
CA TRP A 86 5.61 0.21 5.02
C TRP A 86 5.34 1.69 4.75
N ALA A 87 6.37 2.52 4.86
CA ALA A 87 6.33 3.94 4.55
C ALA A 87 7.54 4.39 3.73
N TRP A 88 7.31 5.32 2.81
CA TRP A 88 8.35 6.01 2.03
C TRP A 88 8.09 7.51 2.03
N PRO A 89 9.07 8.36 2.37
CA PRO A 89 8.98 9.79 2.10
C PRO A 89 8.88 10.05 0.60
N ILE A 90 7.95 10.92 0.21
CA ILE A 90 7.76 11.35 -1.19
C ILE A 90 8.70 12.53 -1.46
N LEU A 91 9.53 12.44 -2.49
CA LEU A 91 10.42 13.49 -2.97
C LEU A 91 9.79 14.32 -4.09
N GLY A 92 8.86 13.72 -4.82
CA GLY A 92 8.12 14.32 -5.93
C GLY A 92 7.19 13.31 -6.59
N PRO A 93 6.45 13.71 -7.64
CA PRO A 93 5.59 12.83 -8.40
C PRO A 93 6.34 11.61 -8.96
N GLY A 94 6.04 10.42 -8.46
CA GLY A 94 6.74 9.18 -8.84
C GLY A 94 8.12 9.00 -8.24
N GLU A 95 8.53 9.80 -7.25
CA GLU A 95 9.85 9.72 -6.62
C GLU A 95 9.74 9.50 -5.11
N LEU A 96 10.45 8.48 -4.60
CA LEU A 96 10.47 8.09 -3.20
C LEU A 96 11.90 8.07 -2.64
N ALA A 97 12.08 8.58 -1.43
CA ALA A 97 13.29 8.32 -0.66
C ALA A 97 13.38 6.85 -0.28
N ARG A 98 14.61 6.31 -0.23
CA ARG A 98 14.87 4.91 0.03
C ARG A 98 15.69 4.71 1.30
N GLU A 99 15.21 3.83 2.16
CA GLU A 99 16.01 3.31 3.27
C GLU A 99 17.10 2.36 2.73
N PRO A 100 18.32 2.40 3.30
CA PRO A 100 19.37 1.46 2.93
C PRO A 100 19.06 0.04 3.42
N PHE A 101 19.93 -0.92 3.04
CA PHE A 101 19.91 -2.25 3.66
C PHE A 101 19.90 -2.13 5.21
N PRO A 102 19.09 -2.93 5.93
CA PRO A 102 18.41 -4.15 5.50
C PRO A 102 16.98 -3.99 4.95
N SER A 103 16.52 -2.79 4.61
CA SER A 103 15.22 -2.68 3.96
C SER A 103 15.22 -3.44 2.62
N PRO A 104 14.23 -4.32 2.36
CA PRO A 104 14.24 -5.16 1.17
C PRO A 104 13.96 -4.39 -0.13
N HIS A 105 13.36 -3.22 -0.04
CA HIS A 105 12.91 -2.41 -1.19
C HIS A 105 12.94 -0.90 -0.92
N GLY A 106 13.62 -0.49 0.15
CA GLY A 106 13.81 0.92 0.50
C GLY A 106 12.68 1.55 1.31
N GLY A 107 11.69 0.79 1.73
CA GLY A 107 10.64 1.26 2.66
C GLY A 107 11.08 1.16 4.11
N ARG A 108 10.61 2.08 4.95
CA ARG A 108 10.70 1.98 6.40
C ARG A 108 9.54 1.12 6.91
N LEU A 109 9.86 0.04 7.63
CA LEU A 109 8.85 -0.80 8.27
C LEU A 109 8.20 -0.03 9.44
N LEU A 110 6.89 0.20 9.36
CA LEU A 110 6.12 0.81 10.45
C LEU A 110 5.58 -0.23 11.42
N TYR A 111 5.03 -1.31 10.88
CA TYR A 111 4.43 -2.35 11.69
C TYR A 111 4.50 -3.70 10.97
N SER A 112 4.63 -4.76 11.72
CA SER A 112 4.45 -6.15 11.28
C SER A 112 3.60 -6.87 12.31
N THR A 113 2.54 -7.52 11.87
CA THR A 113 1.68 -8.29 12.77
C THR A 113 2.43 -9.48 13.37
N ASP A 114 2.13 -9.80 14.62
CA ASP A 114 2.62 -10.97 15.37
C ASP A 114 1.65 -12.17 15.30
N ARG A 115 0.53 -12.01 14.57
CA ARG A 115 -0.55 -12.99 14.42
C ARG A 115 -0.83 -13.28 12.96
N TYR A 116 -1.64 -14.30 12.70
CA TYR A 116 -2.13 -14.57 11.34
C TYR A 116 -3.21 -13.57 10.95
N ARG A 117 -2.76 -12.42 10.51
CA ARG A 117 -3.54 -11.33 9.94
C ARG A 117 -3.03 -11.03 8.55
N LEU A 118 -3.93 -10.86 7.61
CA LEU A 118 -3.60 -10.42 6.26
C LEU A 118 -4.09 -8.98 6.11
N PHE A 119 -3.23 -8.09 5.63
CA PHE A 119 -3.59 -6.71 5.39
C PHE A 119 -4.23 -6.54 4.00
N ASP A 120 -5.28 -5.72 3.94
CA ASP A 120 -5.97 -5.38 2.71
C ASP A 120 -5.87 -3.88 2.46
N SER A 121 -6.93 -3.19 2.02
CA SER A 121 -6.92 -1.75 1.79
C SER A 121 -6.62 -0.95 3.06
N LEU A 122 -6.22 0.30 2.90
CA LEU A 122 -5.98 1.22 4.01
C LEU A 122 -6.58 2.60 3.75
N ALA A 123 -6.82 3.32 4.82
CA ALA A 123 -7.12 4.75 4.80
C ALA A 123 -6.33 5.47 5.89
N VAL A 124 -5.99 6.73 5.65
CA VAL A 124 -5.23 7.55 6.61
C VAL A 124 -6.18 8.59 7.21
N GLU A 125 -6.30 8.59 8.54
CA GLU A 125 -7.14 9.57 9.23
C GLU A 125 -6.50 10.97 9.26
N ALA A 126 -7.29 11.99 9.48
CA ALA A 126 -6.79 13.38 9.54
C ALA A 126 -5.71 13.59 10.61
N GLY A 127 -5.72 12.80 11.67
CA GLY A 127 -4.68 12.78 12.72
C GLY A 127 -3.38 12.09 12.30
N GLY A 128 -3.36 11.42 11.14
CA GLY A 128 -2.20 10.80 10.54
C GLY A 128 -2.00 9.33 10.88
N ASN A 129 -2.84 8.69 11.71
CA ASN A 129 -2.75 7.24 11.88
C ASN A 129 -3.22 6.51 10.61
N ILE A 130 -2.67 5.36 10.38
CA ILE A 130 -2.94 4.52 9.23
C ILE A 130 -3.89 3.39 9.67
N CYS A 131 -5.11 3.40 9.17
CA CYS A 131 -6.13 2.39 9.43
C CYS A 131 -6.08 1.34 8.32
N VAL A 132 -5.74 0.10 8.67
CA VAL A 132 -5.55 -1.00 7.72
C VAL A 132 -6.66 -2.03 7.91
N ALA A 133 -7.42 -2.30 6.85
CA ALA A 133 -8.38 -3.39 6.82
C ALA A 133 -7.64 -4.72 7.03
N THR A 134 -8.12 -5.51 7.99
CA THR A 134 -7.40 -6.67 8.51
C THR A 134 -8.27 -7.92 8.41
N LEU A 135 -7.84 -8.84 7.56
CA LEU A 135 -8.51 -10.13 7.31
C LEU A 135 -8.10 -11.15 8.37
N MET A 136 -8.85 -12.24 8.44
CA MET A 136 -8.72 -13.43 9.29
C MET A 136 -9.17 -13.19 10.72
N GLU A 137 -8.63 -12.23 11.44
CA GLU A 137 -9.14 -11.84 12.76
C GLU A 137 -10.38 -10.92 12.64
N GLY A 138 -10.52 -10.21 11.52
CA GLY A 138 -11.65 -9.30 11.23
C GLY A 138 -11.56 -7.99 12.00
N GLY A 139 -11.35 -6.88 11.29
CA GLY A 139 -11.29 -5.56 11.95
C GLY A 139 -10.35 -4.57 11.27
N ILE A 140 -10.01 -3.53 12.01
CA ILE A 140 -9.10 -2.48 11.56
C ILE A 140 -7.88 -2.42 12.48
N SER A 141 -6.69 -2.57 11.90
CA SER A 141 -5.42 -2.28 12.59
C SER A 141 -5.10 -0.79 12.45
N VAL A 142 -5.13 -0.04 13.54
CA VAL A 142 -4.77 1.37 13.58
C VAL A 142 -3.29 1.48 13.93
N CYS A 143 -2.48 1.96 13.01
CA CYS A 143 -1.03 2.06 13.14
C CYS A 143 -0.56 3.51 13.23
N SER A 144 0.47 3.76 14.03
CA SER A 144 1.09 5.08 14.14
C SER A 144 2.00 5.37 12.93
N PRO A 145 2.03 6.60 12.40
CA PRO A 145 3.03 7.00 11.40
C PRO A 145 4.47 6.94 11.92
N ARG A 146 4.66 6.89 13.23
CA ARG A 146 5.98 6.70 13.88
C ARG A 146 6.36 5.23 14.02
N GLY A 147 5.42 4.33 13.80
CA GLY A 147 5.55 2.88 13.91
C GLY A 147 4.75 2.30 15.08
N GLY A 148 4.41 1.01 14.94
CA GLY A 148 3.66 0.25 15.94
C GLY A 148 2.15 0.32 15.78
N LEU A 149 1.47 -0.66 16.38
CA LEU A 149 0.01 -0.72 16.50
C LEU A 149 -0.43 0.20 17.64
N VAL A 150 -1.37 1.10 17.35
CA VAL A 150 -2.03 1.96 18.33
C VAL A 150 -3.23 1.24 18.93
N GLU A 151 -4.05 0.65 18.07
CA GLU A 151 -5.30 0.00 18.43
C GLU A 151 -5.67 -1.05 17.38
N PHE A 152 -6.43 -2.06 17.79
CA PHE A 152 -7.13 -2.96 16.92
C PHE A 152 -8.63 -2.87 17.21
N VAL A 153 -9.41 -2.47 16.21
CA VAL A 153 -10.88 -2.37 16.29
C VAL A 153 -11.48 -3.65 15.68
N PRO A 154 -11.96 -4.59 16.51
CA PRO A 154 -12.45 -5.86 16.00
C PRO A 154 -13.86 -5.72 15.38
N PHE A 155 -14.12 -6.55 14.37
CA PHE A 155 -15.44 -6.77 13.78
C PHE A 155 -15.76 -8.27 13.76
N ASP A 156 -17.07 -8.60 13.73
CA ASP A 156 -17.50 -10.00 13.65
C ASP A 156 -17.22 -10.63 12.27
N ASP A 157 -17.06 -9.80 11.22
CA ASP A 157 -16.73 -10.27 9.86
C ASP A 157 -15.21 -10.46 9.73
N PRO A 158 -14.73 -11.69 9.49
CA PRO A 158 -13.30 -11.96 9.30
C PRO A 158 -12.74 -11.43 7.97
N TYR A 159 -13.59 -10.95 7.07
CA TYR A 159 -13.22 -10.47 5.73
C TYR A 159 -13.37 -8.95 5.59
N THR A 160 -12.88 -8.19 6.57
CA THR A 160 -12.80 -6.74 6.47
C THR A 160 -11.77 -6.35 5.41
N THR A 161 -12.24 -6.03 4.19
CA THR A 161 -11.37 -5.81 3.01
C THR A 161 -11.07 -4.36 2.71
N ASN A 162 -11.97 -3.44 3.08
CA ASN A 162 -11.79 -2.02 2.76
C ASN A 162 -12.42 -1.13 3.83
N LEU A 163 -12.01 0.13 3.86
CA LEU A 163 -12.56 1.15 4.75
C LEU A 163 -12.46 2.53 4.11
N CYS A 164 -13.34 3.44 4.54
CA CYS A 164 -13.25 4.85 4.20
C CYS A 164 -13.77 5.69 5.36
N PHE A 165 -13.31 6.94 5.46
CA PHE A 165 -13.86 7.90 6.39
C PHE A 165 -15.06 8.59 5.78
N GLY A 166 -16.14 8.70 6.55
CA GLY A 166 -17.30 9.52 6.20
C GLY A 166 -17.01 11.01 6.43
N GLY A 167 -17.59 11.86 5.60
CA GLY A 167 -17.54 13.32 5.76
C GLY A 167 -18.66 13.83 6.70
#